data_89aa85a0523c6fa613db7b7604ad6c92
#
_entry.id   89aa85a0523c6fa613db7b7604ad6c92
#
_cell.length_a   1.000
_cell.length_b   1.000
_cell.length_c   1.000
_cell.angle_alpha   90.00
_cell.angle_beta   90.00
_cell.angle_gamma   90.00
#
_symmetry.space_group_name_H-M   'P 1'
#
loop_
_entity.id
_entity.type
_entity.pdbx_description
1 polymer ?
#
loop_
_entity_poly.entity_id
_entity_poly.type
_entity_poly.pdbx_seq_one_letter_code
_entity_poly.pdbx_strand_id
1 'polypeptide(L)'
;MSQYPVALPLILSGMIDAGGYKAKNEDVFNDDFIQYLPELFDSKEHDTDYINDFLFEKFGSADDKSLPIDKIVRSAFFDEESGPMQNIIYHLKQNSLVYDEWKPDKTGFISFVHSTADEVVPFLNQESMERHLVANGYNSFDIDDTSTERHTDTGTYYVLKAAVLLDSFVPTGMEDVNGKIPVANTHNIYSINGCLIRKKTTLSEAFRSLPRGIYVINGRKVVK
;
A
#
# COMPACT_ATOMS: atom_id res chain seq x y z
N MET A 1 11.21 16.26 8.88
CA MET A 1 10.85 17.00 7.65
C MET A 1 10.90 16.02 6.52
N SER A 2 9.92 16.05 5.61
CA SER A 2 9.87 15.10 4.49
C SER A 2 10.97 15.41 3.49
N GLN A 3 11.67 14.42 2.99
CA GLN A 3 12.60 14.56 1.86
C GLN A 3 11.85 14.72 0.53
N TYR A 4 10.52 14.60 0.56
CA TYR A 4 9.62 14.75 -0.59
C TYR A 4 8.56 15.82 -0.32
N PRO A 5 8.96 17.12 -0.29
CA PRO A 5 8.04 18.20 0.00
C PRO A 5 6.91 18.37 -1.01
N VAL A 6 7.08 17.86 -2.23
CA VAL A 6 6.04 17.82 -3.28
C VAL A 6 4.76 17.12 -2.84
N ALA A 7 4.85 16.13 -1.96
CA ALA A 7 3.71 15.30 -1.58
C ALA A 7 2.58 16.12 -0.94
N LEU A 8 2.90 17.05 -0.06
CA LEU A 8 1.88 17.85 0.64
C LEU A 8 1.08 18.77 -0.30
N PRO A 9 1.70 19.65 -1.10
CA PRO A 9 0.94 20.51 -2.00
C PRO A 9 0.22 19.72 -3.09
N LEU A 10 0.78 18.61 -3.58
CA LEU A 10 0.12 17.74 -4.55
C LEU A 10 -1.17 17.13 -3.98
N ILE A 11 -1.12 16.59 -2.76
CA ILE A 11 -2.30 16.01 -2.10
C ILE A 11 -3.36 17.09 -1.85
N LEU A 12 -2.98 18.21 -1.25
CA LEU A 12 -3.92 19.26 -0.87
C LEU A 12 -4.57 19.91 -2.10
N SER A 13 -3.79 20.27 -3.12
CA SER A 13 -4.29 20.82 -4.37
C SER A 13 -5.20 19.82 -5.10
N GLY A 14 -4.76 18.56 -5.23
CA GLY A 14 -5.55 17.51 -5.85
C GLY A 14 -6.87 17.22 -5.12
N MET A 15 -6.89 17.30 -3.79
CA MET A 15 -8.10 17.19 -3.00
C MET A 15 -9.07 18.35 -3.27
N ILE A 16 -8.55 19.58 -3.36
CA ILE A 16 -9.35 20.78 -3.65
C ILE A 16 -9.94 20.67 -5.06
N ASP A 17 -9.14 20.29 -6.06
CA ASP A 17 -9.54 20.18 -7.47
C ASP A 17 -10.54 19.04 -7.73
N ALA A 18 -10.47 17.96 -6.99
CA ALA A 18 -11.38 16.82 -7.12
C ALA A 18 -12.84 17.17 -6.77
N GLY A 19 -13.07 18.34 -6.18
CA GLY A 19 -14.40 18.85 -5.86
C GLY A 19 -14.98 18.24 -4.58
N GLY A 20 -15.90 18.98 -3.97
CA GLY A 20 -16.51 18.62 -2.69
C GLY A 20 -15.87 19.31 -1.49
N TYR A 21 -14.72 19.93 -1.67
CA TYR A 21 -14.10 20.78 -0.65
C TYR A 21 -14.61 22.22 -0.76
N LYS A 22 -14.92 22.80 0.39
CA LYS A 22 -15.27 24.24 0.46
C LYS A 22 -14.03 25.14 0.48
N ALA A 23 -12.86 24.56 0.73
CA ALA A 23 -11.60 25.27 0.70
C ALA A 23 -11.10 25.48 -0.74
N LYS A 24 -10.40 26.59 -0.95
CA LYS A 24 -9.69 26.90 -2.20
C LYS A 24 -8.20 26.91 -1.95
N ASN A 25 -7.40 26.87 -3.02
CA ASN A 25 -5.95 26.95 -2.90
C ASN A 25 -5.50 28.20 -2.13
N GLU A 26 -6.19 29.33 -2.30
CA GLU A 26 -5.93 30.59 -1.59
C GLU A 26 -6.18 30.50 -0.07
N ASP A 27 -7.01 29.59 0.38
CA ASP A 27 -7.27 29.37 1.81
C ASP A 27 -6.17 28.55 2.47
N VAL A 28 -5.46 27.74 1.70
CA VAL A 28 -4.51 26.73 2.19
C VAL A 28 -3.07 27.17 2.02
N PHE A 29 -2.72 27.68 0.84
CA PHE A 29 -1.34 27.98 0.47
C PHE A 29 -0.98 29.44 0.69
N ASN A 30 0.29 29.70 0.97
CA ASN A 30 0.83 31.05 1.05
C ASN A 30 0.80 31.75 -0.31
N ASP A 31 0.62 33.10 -0.30
CA ASP A 31 0.57 33.89 -1.52
C ASP A 31 1.84 33.78 -2.36
N ASP A 32 3.00 33.64 -1.70
CA ASP A 32 4.30 33.48 -2.36
C ASP A 32 4.43 32.11 -3.04
N PHE A 33 3.68 31.10 -2.59
CA PHE A 33 3.74 29.75 -3.15
C PHE A 33 2.67 29.50 -4.22
N ILE A 34 1.44 30.00 -4.00
CA ILE A 34 0.27 29.68 -4.83
C ILE A 34 0.48 30.01 -6.31
N GLN A 35 1.26 31.04 -6.62
CA GLN A 35 1.55 31.43 -8.00
C GLN A 35 2.29 30.34 -8.81
N TYR A 36 2.95 29.40 -8.14
CA TYR A 36 3.70 28.30 -8.78
C TYR A 36 2.88 27.03 -8.96
N LEU A 37 1.69 26.91 -8.32
CA LEU A 37 0.87 25.70 -8.41
C LEU A 37 0.56 25.30 -9.85
N PRO A 38 0.11 26.20 -10.76
CA PRO A 38 -0.22 25.83 -12.12
C PRO A 38 1.01 25.30 -12.90
N GLU A 39 2.15 25.96 -12.75
CA GLU A 39 3.39 25.56 -13.43
C GLU A 39 3.87 24.19 -12.92
N LEU A 40 3.87 24.00 -11.61
CA LEU A 40 4.44 22.80 -10.99
C LEU A 40 3.53 21.57 -11.14
N PHE A 41 2.21 21.73 -11.11
CA PHE A 41 1.28 20.60 -10.97
C PHE A 41 0.33 20.41 -12.16
N ASP A 42 -0.02 21.47 -12.91
CA ASP A 42 -1.00 21.38 -13.98
C ASP A 42 -0.38 21.09 -15.34
N SER A 43 0.88 21.50 -15.56
CA SER A 43 1.56 21.40 -16.86
C SER A 43 1.93 19.97 -17.25
N LYS A 44 2.15 19.07 -16.30
CA LYS A 44 2.72 17.73 -16.48
C LYS A 44 4.11 17.73 -17.17
N GLU A 45 4.80 18.86 -17.11
CA GLU A 45 6.12 19.04 -17.72
C GLU A 45 7.26 18.71 -16.73
N HIS A 46 6.93 18.67 -15.42
CA HIS A 46 7.90 18.48 -14.35
C HIS A 46 7.65 17.16 -13.63
N ASP A 47 8.73 16.42 -13.40
CA ASP A 47 8.71 15.23 -12.55
C ASP A 47 8.85 15.58 -11.06
N THR A 48 8.71 14.59 -10.23
CA THR A 48 8.77 14.73 -8.77
C THR A 48 10.11 15.28 -8.29
N ASP A 49 11.21 14.90 -8.91
CA ASP A 49 12.55 15.32 -8.51
C ASP A 49 12.76 16.81 -8.82
N TYR A 50 12.34 17.24 -10.02
CA TYR A 50 12.37 18.65 -10.37
C TYR A 50 11.57 19.51 -9.38
N ILE A 51 10.35 19.08 -9.04
CA ILE A 51 9.48 19.85 -8.14
C ILE A 51 10.10 19.91 -6.74
N ASN A 52 10.65 18.80 -6.23
CA ASN A 52 11.31 18.79 -4.92
C ASN A 52 12.51 19.72 -4.89
N ASP A 53 13.38 19.68 -5.89
CA ASP A 53 14.55 20.55 -5.98
C ASP A 53 14.14 22.03 -6.06
N PHE A 54 13.13 22.35 -6.89
CA PHE A 54 12.56 23.70 -6.96
C PHE A 54 12.04 24.18 -5.59
N LEU A 55 11.31 23.32 -4.86
CA LEU A 55 10.78 23.67 -3.55
C LEU A 55 11.88 23.92 -2.52
N PHE A 56 12.93 23.12 -2.51
CA PHE A 56 14.07 23.32 -1.63
C PHE A 56 14.83 24.61 -1.96
N GLU A 57 15.10 24.85 -3.23
CA GLU A 57 15.83 26.06 -3.67
C GLU A 57 15.04 27.35 -3.41
N LYS A 58 13.74 27.32 -3.64
CA LYS A 58 12.90 28.52 -3.60
C LYS A 58 12.38 28.85 -2.21
N PHE A 59 12.01 27.86 -1.42
CA PHE A 59 11.29 28.03 -0.16
C PHE A 59 12.01 27.43 1.05
N GLY A 60 13.02 26.62 0.83
CA GLY A 60 13.73 25.90 1.87
C GLY A 60 15.24 26.11 1.85
N SER A 61 15.95 25.01 2.03
CA SER A 61 17.39 24.91 1.91
C SER A 61 17.75 23.74 1.00
N ALA A 62 18.46 24.05 -0.10
CA ALA A 62 18.94 23.03 -1.03
C ALA A 62 20.07 22.19 -0.42
N ASP A 63 20.88 22.78 0.46
CA ASP A 63 22.06 22.13 1.03
C ASP A 63 21.70 20.98 1.98
N ASP A 64 20.72 21.19 2.86
CA ASP A 64 20.24 20.19 3.82
C ASP A 64 18.91 19.53 3.43
N LYS A 65 18.38 19.86 2.27
CA LYS A 65 17.08 19.36 1.76
C LYS A 65 15.99 19.50 2.80
N SER A 66 15.89 20.67 3.40
CA SER A 66 14.87 21.00 4.39
C SER A 66 13.91 22.06 3.88
N LEU A 67 12.62 21.85 4.14
CA LEU A 67 11.58 22.81 3.82
C LEU A 67 10.65 22.97 5.01
N PRO A 68 10.64 24.16 5.64
CA PRO A 68 9.65 24.49 6.66
C PRO A 68 8.25 24.55 6.03
N ILE A 69 7.30 23.82 6.62
CA ILE A 69 5.95 23.68 6.05
C ILE A 69 5.19 25.00 6.00
N ASP A 70 5.48 25.91 6.94
CA ASP A 70 4.91 27.25 7.01
C ASP A 70 5.33 28.17 5.85
N LYS A 71 6.31 27.75 5.04
CA LYS A 71 6.65 28.44 3.79
C LYS A 71 5.70 28.08 2.65
N ILE A 72 5.06 26.95 2.72
CA ILE A 72 4.14 26.44 1.70
C ILE A 72 2.68 26.74 2.08
N VAL A 73 2.31 26.43 3.33
CA VAL A 73 0.92 26.54 3.78
C VAL A 73 0.74 27.72 4.73
N ARG A 74 -0.47 28.29 4.72
CA ARG A 74 -0.83 29.40 5.61
C ARG A 74 -0.86 28.96 7.08
N SER A 75 -0.69 29.89 7.98
CA SER A 75 -0.81 29.64 9.43
C SER A 75 -2.16 29.04 9.81
N ALA A 76 -3.23 29.41 9.10
CA ALA A 76 -4.56 28.84 9.27
C ALA A 76 -4.59 27.31 9.05
N PHE A 77 -3.63 26.75 8.33
CA PHE A 77 -3.47 25.30 8.16
C PHE A 77 -3.21 24.58 9.49
N PHE A 78 -2.58 25.26 10.43
CA PHE A 78 -2.27 24.70 11.75
C PHE A 78 -3.34 25.04 12.81
N ASP A 79 -4.37 25.79 12.43
CA ASP A 79 -5.50 26.14 13.26
C ASP A 79 -6.68 25.23 12.96
N GLU A 80 -6.89 24.22 13.80
CA GLU A 80 -7.98 23.27 13.65
C GLU A 80 -9.38 23.92 13.74
N GLU A 81 -9.49 25.13 14.28
CA GLU A 81 -10.74 25.86 14.40
C GLU A 81 -11.05 26.70 13.14
N SER A 82 -10.09 26.87 12.22
CA SER A 82 -10.34 27.59 10.97
C SER A 82 -11.31 26.83 10.07
N GLY A 83 -12.32 27.53 9.52
CA GLY A 83 -13.37 26.90 8.70
C GLY A 83 -12.85 26.12 7.49
N PRO A 84 -11.93 26.67 6.65
CA PRO A 84 -11.31 25.91 5.56
C PRO A 84 -10.57 24.68 6.02
N MET A 85 -9.83 24.78 7.11
CA MET A 85 -9.04 23.66 7.63
C MET A 85 -9.88 22.57 8.26
N GLN A 86 -10.93 22.90 8.98
CA GLN A 86 -11.86 21.90 9.48
C GLN A 86 -12.45 21.06 8.34
N ASN A 87 -12.75 21.68 7.20
CA ASN A 87 -13.25 20.95 6.04
C ASN A 87 -12.21 19.99 5.47
N ILE A 88 -10.95 20.43 5.31
CA ILE A 88 -9.84 19.58 4.82
C ILE A 88 -9.56 18.44 5.82
N ILE A 89 -9.44 18.73 7.10
CA ILE A 89 -9.21 17.74 8.14
C ILE A 89 -10.35 16.72 8.18
N TYR A 90 -11.59 17.17 8.05
CA TYR A 90 -12.74 16.27 7.98
C TYR A 90 -12.59 15.27 6.83
N HIS A 91 -12.26 15.73 5.63
CA HIS A 91 -12.10 14.84 4.48
C HIS A 91 -10.86 13.95 4.56
N LEU A 92 -9.77 14.44 5.12
CA LEU A 92 -8.60 13.61 5.41
C LEU A 92 -8.95 12.46 6.36
N LYS A 93 -9.72 12.75 7.41
CA LYS A 93 -10.21 11.72 8.35
C LYS A 93 -11.13 10.72 7.66
N GLN A 94 -12.02 11.16 6.78
CA GLN A 94 -12.92 10.27 6.02
C GLN A 94 -12.15 9.33 5.06
N ASN A 95 -10.99 9.73 4.59
CA ASN A 95 -10.13 8.91 3.73
C ASN A 95 -9.08 8.11 4.50
N SER A 96 -9.05 8.21 5.82
CA SER A 96 -8.09 7.50 6.66
C SER A 96 -8.72 6.27 7.28
N LEU A 97 -8.15 5.10 7.01
CA LEU A 97 -8.59 3.83 7.60
C LEU A 97 -8.55 3.79 9.13
N VAL A 98 -7.73 4.67 9.74
CA VAL A 98 -7.60 4.77 11.21
C VAL A 98 -8.76 5.56 11.84
N TYR A 99 -9.33 6.52 11.10
CA TYR A 99 -10.39 7.42 11.62
C TYR A 99 -11.78 7.02 11.14
N ASP A 100 -11.88 6.21 10.09
CA ASP A 100 -13.13 5.67 9.61
C ASP A 100 -13.58 4.48 10.49
N GLU A 101 -14.84 4.09 10.39
CA GLU A 101 -15.37 2.88 11.02
C GLU A 101 -14.88 1.58 10.35
N TRP A 102 -13.92 1.69 9.41
CA TRP A 102 -13.37 0.55 8.71
C TRP A 102 -12.77 -0.47 9.68
N LYS A 103 -13.16 -1.71 9.49
CA LYS A 103 -12.62 -2.86 10.20
C LYS A 103 -12.34 -3.96 9.19
N PRO A 104 -11.19 -4.64 9.28
CA PRO A 104 -10.92 -5.78 8.43
C PRO A 104 -11.87 -6.93 8.75
N ASP A 105 -12.12 -7.78 7.76
CA ASP A 105 -12.79 -9.05 8.00
C ASP A 105 -11.91 -9.90 8.94
N LYS A 106 -12.52 -10.44 9.99
CA LYS A 106 -11.81 -11.24 11.02
C LYS A 106 -11.21 -12.53 10.48
N THR A 107 -11.62 -12.95 9.29
CA THR A 107 -11.10 -14.16 8.62
C THR A 107 -9.85 -13.90 7.78
N GLY A 108 -9.56 -12.64 7.48
CA GLY A 108 -8.38 -12.25 6.72
C GLY A 108 -7.10 -12.24 7.54
N PHE A 109 -5.97 -12.17 6.84
CA PHE A 109 -4.65 -11.90 7.41
C PHE A 109 -4.05 -10.69 6.72
N ILE A 110 -3.46 -9.77 7.49
CA ILE A 110 -2.83 -8.57 6.96
C ILE A 110 -1.35 -8.63 7.32
N SER A 111 -0.49 -8.46 6.33
CA SER A 111 0.94 -8.30 6.56
C SER A 111 1.37 -6.88 6.21
N PHE A 112 2.00 -6.22 7.14
CA PHE A 112 2.60 -4.91 6.96
C PHE A 112 4.10 -5.05 6.80
N VAL A 113 4.66 -4.30 5.87
CA VAL A 113 6.11 -4.12 5.72
C VAL A 113 6.38 -2.63 5.67
N HIS A 114 7.12 -2.11 6.62
CA HIS A 114 7.44 -0.70 6.69
C HIS A 114 8.86 -0.50 7.22
N SER A 115 9.60 0.37 6.59
CA SER A 115 10.93 0.73 7.07
C SER A 115 10.85 1.79 8.18
N THR A 116 11.64 1.62 9.22
CA THR A 116 11.82 2.66 10.25
C THR A 116 12.57 3.88 9.73
N ALA A 117 13.25 3.76 8.58
CA ALA A 117 13.97 4.84 7.90
C ALA A 117 13.22 5.36 6.65
N ASP A 118 11.93 5.04 6.51
CA ASP A 118 11.11 5.51 5.40
C ASP A 118 11.01 7.06 5.43
N GLU A 119 11.57 7.68 4.41
CA GLU A 119 11.63 9.14 4.29
C GLU A 119 10.39 9.75 3.59
N VAL A 120 9.53 8.90 3.02
CA VAL A 120 8.32 9.31 2.30
C VAL A 120 7.10 9.18 3.20
N VAL A 121 6.90 7.99 3.78
CA VAL A 121 5.76 7.68 4.63
C VAL A 121 6.24 7.54 6.08
N PRO A 122 5.84 8.43 6.99
CA PRO A 122 6.27 8.35 8.38
C PRO A 122 5.88 7.01 9.03
N PHE A 123 6.83 6.41 9.75
CA PHE A 123 6.61 5.14 10.46
C PHE A 123 5.44 5.20 11.46
N LEU A 124 5.14 6.40 11.98
CA LEU A 124 3.99 6.66 12.85
C LEU A 124 2.64 6.24 12.22
N ASN A 125 2.53 6.23 10.88
CA ASN A 125 1.34 5.74 10.18
C ASN A 125 1.13 4.24 10.43
N GLN A 126 2.21 3.46 10.41
CA GLN A 126 2.20 2.04 10.72
C GLN A 126 1.76 1.79 12.18
N GLU A 127 2.36 2.51 13.13
CA GLU A 127 2.00 2.40 14.55
C GLU A 127 0.54 2.81 14.82
N SER A 128 0.04 3.80 14.09
CA SER A 128 -1.35 4.24 14.20
C SER A 128 -2.32 3.18 13.71
N MET A 129 -1.99 2.50 12.60
CA MET A 129 -2.78 1.39 12.06
C MET A 129 -2.76 0.19 13.01
N GLU A 130 -1.62 -0.19 13.56
CA GLU A 130 -1.50 -1.26 14.54
C GLU A 130 -2.42 -1.00 15.74
N ARG A 131 -2.31 0.18 16.34
CA ARG A 131 -3.17 0.57 17.47
C ARG A 131 -4.66 0.49 17.12
N HIS A 132 -5.04 0.92 15.92
CA HIS A 132 -6.41 0.85 15.43
C HIS A 132 -6.90 -0.60 15.31
N LEU A 133 -6.12 -1.48 14.73
CA LEU A 133 -6.46 -2.91 14.57
C LEU A 133 -6.64 -3.58 15.94
N VAL A 134 -5.69 -3.41 16.83
CA VAL A 134 -5.73 -3.97 18.20
C VAL A 134 -6.93 -3.45 18.97
N ALA A 135 -7.20 -2.15 18.94
CA ALA A 135 -8.35 -1.53 19.61
C ALA A 135 -9.70 -2.06 19.10
N ASN A 136 -9.76 -2.51 17.84
CA ASN A 136 -10.94 -3.12 17.23
C ASN A 136 -10.98 -4.65 17.37
N GLY A 137 -10.06 -5.23 18.14
CA GLY A 137 -10.01 -6.67 18.44
C GLY A 137 -9.55 -7.53 17.26
N TYR A 138 -8.83 -6.93 16.30
CA TYR A 138 -8.23 -7.63 15.17
C TYR A 138 -6.78 -7.97 15.49
N ASN A 139 -6.44 -9.26 15.51
CA ASN A 139 -5.12 -9.76 15.87
C ASN A 139 -4.50 -10.67 14.79
N SER A 140 -5.15 -10.78 13.62
CA SER A 140 -4.67 -11.61 12.51
C SER A 140 -3.78 -10.78 11.56
N PHE A 141 -2.71 -10.22 12.11
CA PHE A 141 -1.73 -9.45 11.32
C PHE A 141 -0.31 -9.69 11.82
N ASP A 142 0.66 -9.43 10.96
CA ASP A 142 2.07 -9.29 11.33
C ASP A 142 2.62 -7.94 10.86
N ILE A 143 3.65 -7.49 11.55
CA ILE A 143 4.38 -6.28 11.22
C ILE A 143 5.84 -6.66 11.03
N ASP A 144 6.38 -6.27 9.88
CA ASP A 144 7.79 -6.38 9.58
C ASP A 144 8.37 -4.97 9.46
N ASP A 145 8.95 -4.53 10.55
CA ASP A 145 9.64 -3.25 10.72
C ASP A 145 11.16 -3.40 10.77
N THR A 146 11.66 -4.54 10.32
CA THR A 146 13.10 -4.86 10.37
C THR A 146 13.91 -4.11 9.32
N SER A 147 13.26 -3.57 8.29
CA SER A 147 13.93 -2.77 7.27
C SER A 147 14.36 -1.41 7.82
N THR A 148 15.59 -1.03 7.50
CA THR A 148 16.14 0.32 7.70
C THR A 148 16.50 0.97 6.36
N GLU A 149 15.98 0.43 5.28
CA GLU A 149 16.18 0.90 3.92
C GLU A 149 15.24 2.07 3.60
N ARG A 150 15.51 2.77 2.52
CA ARG A 150 14.64 3.83 2.01
C ARG A 150 13.32 3.27 1.51
N HIS A 151 12.34 4.14 1.33
CA HIS A 151 10.98 3.80 0.87
C HIS A 151 10.97 2.85 -0.34
N THR A 152 11.66 3.21 -1.42
CA THR A 152 11.70 2.42 -2.67
C THR A 152 12.38 1.07 -2.52
N ASP A 153 13.44 1.00 -1.70
CA ASP A 153 14.20 -0.23 -1.48
C ASP A 153 13.39 -1.20 -0.60
N THR A 154 12.68 -0.68 0.38
CA THR A 154 11.72 -1.45 1.18
C THR A 154 10.57 -1.99 0.31
N GLY A 155 10.15 -1.27 -0.74
CA GLY A 155 9.18 -1.76 -1.71
C GLY A 155 9.61 -3.05 -2.40
N THR A 156 10.89 -3.17 -2.75
CA THR A 156 11.45 -4.41 -3.32
C THR A 156 11.36 -5.57 -2.32
N TYR A 157 11.72 -5.32 -1.06
CA TYR A 157 11.61 -6.32 0.01
C TYR A 157 10.15 -6.74 0.23
N TYR A 158 9.21 -5.80 0.22
CA TYR A 158 7.78 -6.07 0.30
C TYR A 158 7.31 -7.06 -0.78
N VAL A 159 7.71 -6.85 -2.03
CA VAL A 159 7.33 -7.74 -3.15
C VAL A 159 7.85 -9.16 -2.91
N LEU A 160 9.09 -9.32 -2.46
CA LEU A 160 9.67 -10.62 -2.14
C LEU A 160 8.95 -11.30 -0.97
N LYS A 161 8.65 -10.58 0.10
CA LYS A 161 7.88 -11.10 1.24
C LYS A 161 6.48 -11.51 0.82
N ALA A 162 5.79 -10.69 0.02
CA ALA A 162 4.47 -11.01 -0.50
C ALA A 162 4.50 -12.31 -1.34
N ALA A 163 5.50 -12.50 -2.18
CA ALA A 163 5.67 -13.72 -2.96
C ALA A 163 5.83 -14.97 -2.06
N VAL A 164 6.65 -14.87 -1.01
CA VAL A 164 6.85 -15.97 -0.03
C VAL A 164 5.55 -16.26 0.73
N LEU A 165 4.85 -15.22 1.17
CA LEU A 165 3.57 -15.39 1.86
C LEU A 165 2.53 -16.05 0.95
N LEU A 166 2.39 -15.60 -0.29
CA LEU A 166 1.46 -16.19 -1.25
C LEU A 166 1.77 -17.66 -1.55
N ASP A 167 3.06 -18.02 -1.59
CA ASP A 167 3.47 -19.42 -1.76
C ASP A 167 3.12 -20.28 -0.53
N SER A 168 3.11 -19.68 0.65
CA SER A 168 2.74 -20.36 1.91
C SER A 168 1.24 -20.53 2.11
N PHE A 169 0.41 -19.71 1.47
CA PHE A 169 -1.04 -19.88 1.48
C PHE A 169 -1.41 -21.07 0.59
N VAL A 170 -1.74 -22.18 1.22
CA VAL A 170 -2.43 -23.27 0.51
C VAL A 170 -3.77 -22.70 0.01
N PRO A 171 -4.10 -22.83 -1.30
CA PRO A 171 -5.40 -22.38 -1.78
C PRO A 171 -6.51 -23.03 -0.94
N THR A 172 -7.21 -22.22 -0.15
CA THR A 172 -8.29 -22.64 0.75
C THR A 172 -9.55 -23.13 0.00
N GLY A 173 -9.47 -23.34 -1.30
CA GLY A 173 -10.54 -23.95 -2.10
C GLY A 173 -10.66 -25.47 -1.98
N MET A 174 -9.79 -26.11 -1.20
CA MET A 174 -9.84 -27.56 -0.93
C MET A 174 -9.47 -27.82 0.52
N GLU A 175 -10.23 -27.27 1.45
CA GLU A 175 -10.19 -27.79 2.81
C GLU A 175 -10.58 -29.27 2.76
N ASP A 176 -9.72 -30.06 3.34
CA ASP A 176 -9.95 -31.46 3.67
C ASP A 176 -11.11 -31.50 4.67
N VAL A 177 -12.33 -31.65 4.15
CA VAL A 177 -13.58 -31.62 4.93
C VAL A 177 -13.64 -32.76 5.95
N ASN A 178 -12.66 -33.67 5.93
CA ASN A 178 -12.60 -34.77 6.89
C ASN A 178 -11.17 -35.25 7.09
N GLY A 179 -10.43 -34.78 8.02
CA GLY A 179 -9.11 -35.17 8.47
C GLY A 179 -8.66 -36.65 8.38
N LYS A 180 -9.08 -37.35 7.35
CA LYS A 180 -8.63 -38.68 6.90
C LYS A 180 -8.85 -38.77 5.41
N ILE A 181 -7.90 -38.33 4.60
CA ILE A 181 -7.83 -38.79 3.22
C ILE A 181 -7.50 -40.28 3.29
N PRO A 182 -8.36 -41.19 2.79
CA PRO A 182 -7.85 -42.49 2.42
C PRO A 182 -6.80 -42.23 1.36
N VAL A 183 -5.61 -42.78 1.51
CA VAL A 183 -4.57 -42.74 0.50
C VAL A 183 -5.12 -43.48 -0.71
N ALA A 184 -5.92 -42.77 -1.48
CA ALA A 184 -6.39 -43.30 -2.77
C ALA A 184 -5.15 -43.36 -3.64
N ASN A 185 -4.75 -44.54 -4.06
CA ASN A 185 -3.61 -44.76 -4.97
C ASN A 185 -3.85 -44.09 -6.34
N THR A 186 -4.98 -43.40 -6.52
CA THR A 186 -5.38 -42.75 -7.78
C THR A 186 -5.79 -41.29 -7.54
N HIS A 187 -5.43 -40.42 -8.47
CA HIS A 187 -5.62 -38.96 -8.39
C HIS A 187 -6.27 -38.43 -9.66
N ASN A 188 -7.01 -37.34 -9.52
CA ASN A 188 -7.41 -36.52 -10.65
C ASN A 188 -6.28 -35.50 -10.94
N ILE A 189 -5.99 -35.36 -12.22
CA ILE A 189 -4.93 -34.43 -12.69
C ILE A 189 -5.58 -33.35 -13.55
N TYR A 190 -5.26 -32.12 -13.21
CA TYR A 190 -5.79 -30.94 -13.88
C TYR A 190 -4.66 -30.15 -14.54
N SER A 191 -4.97 -29.41 -15.57
CA SER A 191 -4.10 -28.37 -16.11
C SER A 191 -4.02 -27.21 -15.12
N ILE A 192 -3.06 -26.31 -15.31
CA ILE A 192 -2.94 -25.09 -14.52
C ILE A 192 -4.20 -24.19 -14.62
N ASN A 193 -4.97 -24.33 -15.69
CA ASN A 193 -6.24 -23.60 -15.91
C ASN A 193 -7.47 -24.34 -15.34
N GLY A 194 -7.27 -25.39 -14.54
CA GLY A 194 -8.34 -26.13 -13.89
C GLY A 194 -9.05 -27.16 -14.77
N CYS A 195 -8.63 -27.39 -16.02
CA CYS A 195 -9.22 -28.42 -16.88
C CYS A 195 -8.78 -29.80 -16.45
N LEU A 196 -9.72 -30.73 -16.27
CA LEU A 196 -9.40 -32.12 -15.95
C LEU A 196 -8.72 -32.83 -17.15
N ILE A 197 -7.47 -33.28 -16.93
CA ILE A 197 -6.65 -33.97 -17.94
C ILE A 197 -6.73 -35.48 -17.78
N ARG A 198 -6.68 -35.96 -16.54
CA ARG A 198 -6.80 -37.38 -16.20
C ARG A 198 -7.67 -37.57 -14.98
N LYS A 199 -8.49 -38.60 -15.00
CA LYS A 199 -9.37 -38.97 -13.90
C LYS A 199 -8.91 -40.30 -13.30
N LYS A 200 -8.82 -40.36 -11.97
CA LYS A 200 -8.52 -41.59 -11.21
C LYS A 200 -7.32 -42.37 -11.75
N THR A 201 -6.20 -41.71 -11.95
CA THR A 201 -4.93 -42.32 -12.41
C THR A 201 -3.89 -42.34 -11.30
N THR A 202 -2.99 -43.31 -11.31
CA THR A 202 -1.86 -43.33 -10.37
C THR A 202 -0.83 -42.26 -10.78
N LEU A 203 -0.03 -41.81 -9.83
CA LEU A 203 1.04 -40.82 -10.13
C LEU A 203 2.04 -41.38 -11.13
N SER A 204 2.38 -42.67 -11.03
CA SER A 204 3.33 -43.32 -11.94
C SER A 204 2.81 -43.38 -13.39
N GLU A 205 1.54 -43.73 -13.59
CA GLU A 205 0.89 -43.72 -14.92
C GLU A 205 0.79 -42.32 -15.48
N ALA A 206 0.41 -41.34 -14.62
CA ALA A 206 0.32 -39.95 -14.99
C ALA A 206 1.68 -39.43 -15.46
N PHE A 207 2.72 -39.66 -14.67
CA PHE A 207 4.06 -39.22 -15.02
C PHE A 207 4.65 -39.90 -16.26
N ARG A 208 4.20 -41.11 -16.61
CA ARG A 208 4.61 -41.75 -17.87
C ARG A 208 3.91 -41.16 -19.09
N SER A 209 2.62 -40.88 -18.99
CA SER A 209 1.75 -40.56 -20.14
C SER A 209 1.59 -39.07 -20.39
N LEU A 210 1.85 -38.20 -19.43
CA LEU A 210 1.70 -36.74 -19.61
C LEU A 210 2.94 -36.13 -20.26
N PRO A 211 2.79 -35.12 -21.11
CA PRO A 211 3.91 -34.30 -21.60
C PRO A 211 4.60 -33.55 -20.45
N ARG A 212 5.78 -33.00 -20.71
CA ARG A 212 6.40 -32.05 -19.76
C ARG A 212 5.52 -30.83 -19.59
N GLY A 213 5.29 -30.40 -18.37
CA GLY A 213 4.43 -29.28 -18.07
C GLY A 213 4.13 -29.13 -16.58
N ILE A 214 3.28 -28.16 -16.27
CA ILE A 214 2.79 -27.88 -14.91
C ILE A 214 1.36 -28.41 -14.79
N TYR A 215 1.13 -29.20 -13.76
CA TYR A 215 -0.14 -29.86 -13.48
C TYR A 215 -0.59 -29.57 -12.05
N VAL A 216 -1.88 -29.72 -11.79
CA VAL A 216 -2.43 -29.64 -10.43
C VAL A 216 -2.93 -31.05 -10.04
N ILE A 217 -2.37 -31.58 -8.97
CA ILE A 217 -2.70 -32.89 -8.41
C ILE A 217 -2.97 -32.71 -6.92
N ASN A 218 -4.17 -33.06 -6.46
CA ASN A 218 -4.58 -32.87 -5.06
C ASN A 218 -4.40 -31.41 -4.58
N GLY A 219 -4.70 -30.43 -5.43
CA GLY A 219 -4.55 -29.02 -5.13
C GLY A 219 -3.12 -28.49 -5.16
N ARG A 220 -2.12 -29.32 -5.43
CA ARG A 220 -0.71 -28.93 -5.48
C ARG A 220 -0.20 -28.83 -6.91
N LYS A 221 0.61 -27.82 -7.19
CA LYS A 221 1.32 -27.71 -8.47
C LYS A 221 2.44 -28.75 -8.51
N VAL A 222 2.49 -29.50 -9.59
CA VAL A 222 3.52 -30.53 -9.84
C VAL A 222 4.10 -30.28 -11.22
N VAL A 223 5.42 -30.24 -11.30
CA VAL A 223 6.16 -30.08 -12.56
C VAL A 223 6.62 -31.45 -13.03
N LYS A 224 6.39 -31.75 -14.30
CA LYS A 224 6.91 -32.94 -14.97
C LYS A 224 7.99 -32.56 -15.97
#